data_ebf11a2680d9b47277846a1f0f8494d3
#
_entry.id   ebf11a2680d9b47277846a1f0f8494d3
#
_cell.length_a   1.000
_cell.length_b   1.000
_cell.length_c   1.000
_cell.angle_alpha   90.00
_cell.angle_beta   90.00
_cell.angle_gamma   90.00
#
_symmetry.space_group_name_H-M   'P 1'
#
loop_
_entity.id
_entity.type
_entity.pdbx_description
1 polymer ?
#
loop_
_entity_poly.entity_id
_entity_poly.type
_entity_poly.pdbx_seq_one_letter_code
_entity_poly.pdbx_strand_id
1 'polypeptide(L)'
;MVFGPASPLGVSLFEETPPLELIPGRSEEEVETVIRAVYRQILGNAYVMESERASIPESQFKRGELSVREFVRALAKSDLYRTRFFETCPRYRFIELNFKHFLGRTPDGLEEMRAHSTILDTQGFEAEIDSYLDSDEYQNAYGEFFVPYYRGYKTQPGRNMVGFTHMFAMLRGASSSDLKGSISGKEPVLNKYVIQETPLAVIPPSSGVAGEGWSFQDPPVGSRTRHGVGASDEGKVYRIEVTGYRSPGKVNRVSKFRRSNKVYLVPFNKLSQEYQRIHKQGGVISSITAV
;
A
#
# COMPACT_ATOMS: atom_id res chain seq x y z
N MET A 1 10.20 23.43 4.35
CA MET A 1 10.16 21.94 4.32
C MET A 1 10.95 21.49 3.11
N VAL A 2 12.00 20.74 3.31
CA VAL A 2 12.76 20.16 2.20
C VAL A 2 12.01 18.92 1.77
N PHE A 3 11.47 18.92 0.56
CA PHE A 3 10.86 17.73 -0.04
C PHE A 3 12.00 16.78 -0.42
N GLY A 4 12.25 15.80 0.44
CA GLY A 4 13.18 14.73 0.12
C GLY A 4 12.59 13.76 -0.91
N PRO A 5 13.42 12.99 -1.61
CA PRO A 5 12.97 11.95 -2.50
C PRO A 5 12.13 10.91 -1.72
N ALA A 6 11.12 10.34 -2.39
CA ALA A 6 10.36 9.24 -1.82
C ALA A 6 11.32 8.09 -1.46
N SER A 7 11.10 7.47 -0.30
CA SER A 7 11.91 6.33 0.10
C SER A 7 11.85 5.22 -0.95
N PRO A 8 12.97 4.54 -1.23
CA PRO A 8 13.01 3.35 -2.08
C PRO A 8 12.00 2.28 -1.74
N LEU A 9 11.51 2.24 -0.52
CA LEU A 9 10.54 1.27 -0.05
C LEU A 9 9.08 1.77 -0.14
N GLY A 10 8.83 2.90 -0.80
CA GLY A 10 7.50 3.51 -0.89
C GLY A 10 7.09 4.31 0.34
N VAL A 11 7.89 4.29 1.39
CA VAL A 11 7.72 5.15 2.58
C VAL A 11 8.35 6.50 2.25
N SER A 12 7.57 7.56 2.26
CA SER A 12 8.11 8.90 2.07
C SER A 12 8.90 9.33 3.31
N LEU A 13 9.94 10.15 3.13
CA LEU A 13 10.67 10.75 4.24
C LEU A 13 9.76 11.59 5.18
N PHE A 14 8.55 11.91 4.73
CA PHE A 14 7.53 12.60 5.52
C PHE A 14 6.81 11.69 6.50
N GLU A 15 6.87 10.40 6.30
CA GLU A 15 6.26 9.41 7.20
C GLU A 15 7.20 9.06 8.35
N GLU A 16 8.49 9.39 8.20
CA GLU A 16 9.46 9.42 9.31
C GLU A 16 9.37 10.76 10.05
N THR A 17 8.18 11.18 10.44
CA THR A 17 8.04 12.40 11.25
C THR A 17 8.55 12.11 12.66
N PRO A 18 9.33 13.04 13.25
CA PRO A 18 9.68 12.92 14.66
C PRO A 18 8.40 12.86 15.50
N PRO A 19 8.39 12.08 16.59
CA PRO A 19 7.25 12.04 17.49
C PRO A 19 6.87 13.44 17.94
N LEU A 20 5.58 13.75 17.81
CA LEU A 20 5.03 15.04 18.23
C LEU A 20 4.38 14.89 19.59
N GLU A 21 4.85 15.66 20.56
CA GLU A 21 4.33 15.66 21.91
C GLU A 21 3.65 16.98 22.22
N LEU A 22 2.51 16.94 22.84
CA LEU A 22 1.86 18.13 23.41
C LEU A 22 2.41 18.39 24.81
N ILE A 23 3.29 19.36 24.96
CA ILE A 23 3.75 19.81 26.27
C ILE A 23 2.78 20.85 26.81
N PRO A 24 2.31 20.77 28.06
CA PRO A 24 1.47 21.79 28.66
C PRO A 24 2.11 23.18 28.61
N GLY A 25 1.34 24.21 28.30
CA GLY A 25 1.83 25.60 28.19
C GLY A 25 2.42 25.99 26.84
N ARG A 26 2.23 25.19 25.79
CA ARG A 26 2.65 25.51 24.43
C ARG A 26 1.85 26.66 23.82
N SER A 27 2.46 27.23 22.78
CA SER A 27 1.82 28.27 21.98
C SER A 27 0.63 27.73 21.18
N GLU A 28 -0.28 28.62 20.80
CA GLU A 28 -1.44 28.25 19.98
C GLU A 28 -1.03 27.63 18.62
N GLU A 29 0.08 28.10 18.05
CA GLU A 29 0.62 27.55 16.78
C GLU A 29 1.11 26.10 16.92
N GLU A 30 1.70 25.78 18.08
CA GLU A 30 2.13 24.40 18.37
C GLU A 30 0.94 23.48 18.57
N VAL A 31 -0.09 23.92 19.27
CA VAL A 31 -1.34 23.20 19.45
C VAL A 31 -2.01 22.93 18.09
N GLU A 32 -2.06 23.91 17.21
CA GLU A 32 -2.61 23.74 15.86
C GLU A 32 -1.77 22.75 15.03
N THR A 33 -0.46 22.72 15.23
CA THR A 33 0.42 21.74 14.58
C THR A 33 0.10 20.30 15.05
N VAL A 34 -0.14 20.14 16.34
CA VAL A 34 -0.57 18.84 16.91
C VAL A 34 -1.93 18.43 16.36
N ILE A 35 -2.90 19.34 16.32
CA ILE A 35 -4.23 19.09 15.74
C ILE A 35 -4.12 18.56 14.30
N ARG A 36 -3.34 19.25 13.45
CA ARG A 36 -3.13 18.83 12.06
C ARG A 36 -2.47 17.45 11.97
N ALA A 37 -1.50 17.18 12.85
CA ALA A 37 -0.85 15.88 12.89
C ALA A 37 -1.82 14.76 13.29
N VAL A 38 -2.68 15.00 14.29
CA VAL A 38 -3.74 14.05 14.69
C VAL A 38 -4.70 13.77 13.54
N TYR A 39 -5.21 14.81 12.89
CA TYR A 39 -6.09 14.64 11.72
C TYR A 39 -5.42 13.81 10.62
N ARG A 40 -4.18 14.13 10.30
CA ARG A 40 -3.40 13.41 9.30
C ARG A 40 -3.24 11.94 9.65
N GLN A 41 -2.92 11.63 10.90
CA GLN A 41 -2.71 10.27 11.38
C GLN A 41 -4.01 9.46 11.40
N ILE A 42 -5.06 10.01 11.98
CA ILE A 42 -6.33 9.30 12.19
C ILE A 42 -7.13 9.16 10.90
N LEU A 43 -7.15 10.17 10.05
CA LEU A 43 -7.89 10.13 8.80
C LEU A 43 -7.07 9.61 7.61
N GLY A 44 -5.89 9.04 7.87
CA GLY A 44 -5.08 8.38 6.85
C GLY A 44 -4.68 9.30 5.71
N ASN A 45 -4.23 10.51 6.03
CA ASN A 45 -3.81 11.53 5.05
C ASN A 45 -4.95 12.06 4.16
N ALA A 46 -6.20 11.83 4.53
CA ALA A 46 -7.35 12.35 3.81
C ALA A 46 -7.44 13.87 3.95
N TYR A 47 -7.85 14.51 2.88
CA TYR A 47 -8.18 15.93 2.93
C TYR A 47 -9.44 16.13 3.79
N VAL A 48 -9.38 17.03 4.75
CA VAL A 48 -10.51 17.37 5.63
C VAL A 48 -10.98 18.77 5.28
N MET A 49 -12.26 18.89 4.92
CA MET A 49 -12.87 20.19 4.68
C MET A 49 -13.14 20.89 6.02
N GLU A 50 -13.25 22.21 6.00
CA GLU A 50 -13.57 22.98 7.20
C GLU A 50 -14.88 22.52 7.85
N SER A 51 -15.87 22.16 7.04
CA SER A 51 -17.17 21.62 7.49
C SER A 51 -17.09 20.23 8.14
N GLU A 52 -16.02 19.48 7.90
CA GLU A 52 -15.81 18.13 8.42
C GLU A 52 -14.95 18.13 9.69
N ARG A 53 -14.42 19.27 10.09
CA ARG A 53 -13.62 19.38 11.31
C ARG A 53 -14.47 19.18 12.55
N ALA A 54 -13.90 18.48 13.52
CA ALA A 54 -14.53 18.25 14.82
C ALA A 54 -14.39 19.48 15.73
N SER A 55 -15.16 20.52 15.45
CA SER A 55 -15.02 21.85 16.07
C SER A 55 -15.12 21.83 17.60
N ILE A 56 -15.99 20.99 18.17
CA ILE A 56 -16.15 20.86 19.63
C ILE A 56 -14.91 20.24 20.27
N PRO A 57 -14.45 19.04 19.87
CA PRO A 57 -13.22 18.44 20.40
C PRO A 57 -11.99 19.34 20.19
N GLU A 58 -11.87 20.01 19.02
CA GLU A 58 -10.77 20.95 18.80
C GLU A 58 -10.76 22.11 19.77
N SER A 59 -11.93 22.70 20.04
CA SER A 59 -12.05 23.80 20.99
C SER A 59 -11.70 23.36 22.41
N GLN A 60 -12.13 22.16 22.83
CA GLN A 60 -11.79 21.58 24.13
C GLN A 60 -10.28 21.28 24.23
N PHE A 61 -9.70 20.75 23.16
CA PHE A 61 -8.28 20.47 23.08
C PHE A 61 -7.43 21.76 23.15
N LYS A 62 -7.83 22.82 22.44
CA LYS A 62 -7.18 24.13 22.48
C LYS A 62 -7.23 24.78 23.87
N ARG A 63 -8.31 24.53 24.64
CA ARG A 63 -8.42 24.98 26.03
C ARG A 63 -7.66 24.09 27.04
N GLY A 64 -7.07 22.99 26.58
CA GLY A 64 -6.36 22.05 27.44
C GLY A 64 -7.26 21.13 28.28
N GLU A 65 -8.53 21.00 27.89
CA GLU A 65 -9.50 20.12 28.57
C GLU A 65 -9.31 18.66 28.17
N LEU A 66 -8.74 18.41 26.99
CA LEU A 66 -8.50 17.07 26.47
C LEU A 66 -6.99 16.82 26.34
N SER A 67 -6.57 15.58 26.67
CA SER A 67 -5.25 15.07 26.27
C SER A 67 -5.22 14.76 24.76
N VAL A 68 -4.04 14.50 24.20
CA VAL A 68 -3.93 14.04 22.79
C VAL A 68 -4.68 12.71 22.61
N ARG A 69 -4.58 11.79 23.57
CA ARG A 69 -5.29 10.53 23.56
C ARG A 69 -6.81 10.71 23.51
N GLU A 70 -7.36 11.60 24.36
CA GLU A 70 -8.79 11.89 24.35
C GLU A 70 -9.25 12.61 23.08
N PHE A 71 -8.43 13.48 22.52
CA PHE A 71 -8.71 14.11 21.24
C PHE A 71 -8.71 13.09 20.09
N VAL A 72 -7.76 12.15 20.08
CA VAL A 72 -7.74 11.00 19.14
C VAL A 72 -9.00 10.16 19.29
N ARG A 73 -9.43 9.88 20.55
CA ARG A 73 -10.65 9.14 20.85
C ARG A 73 -11.89 9.81 20.30
N ALA A 74 -12.02 11.10 20.54
CA ALA A 74 -13.16 11.90 20.07
C ALA A 74 -13.22 11.92 18.53
N LEU A 75 -12.07 12.05 17.87
CA LEU A 75 -11.99 12.05 16.40
C LEU A 75 -12.29 10.66 15.82
N ALA A 76 -11.78 9.59 16.43
CA ALA A 76 -12.00 8.22 16.00
C ALA A 76 -13.47 7.77 16.14
N LYS A 77 -14.18 8.29 17.16
CA LYS A 77 -15.62 8.03 17.36
C LYS A 77 -16.52 8.97 16.56
N SER A 78 -15.96 9.93 15.80
CA SER A 78 -16.75 10.87 15.00
C SER A 78 -17.48 10.18 13.85
N ASP A 79 -18.60 10.77 13.42
CA ASP A 79 -19.33 10.31 12.23
C ASP A 79 -18.46 10.31 10.97
N LEU A 80 -17.49 11.24 10.91
CA LEU A 80 -16.56 11.32 9.80
C LEU A 80 -15.68 10.06 9.70
N TYR A 81 -15.12 9.61 10.82
CA TYR A 81 -14.30 8.38 10.84
C TYR A 81 -15.15 7.15 10.54
N ARG A 82 -16.35 7.09 11.13
CA ARG A 82 -17.30 5.99 10.92
C ARG A 82 -17.70 5.87 9.45
N THR A 83 -18.15 6.94 8.83
CA THR A 83 -18.59 6.93 7.44
C THR A 83 -17.44 6.64 6.47
N ARG A 84 -16.23 7.14 6.77
CA ARG A 84 -15.06 6.94 5.89
C ARG A 84 -14.50 5.52 5.95
N PHE A 85 -14.39 4.93 7.13
CA PHE A 85 -13.65 3.69 7.31
C PHE A 85 -14.51 2.51 7.71
N PHE A 86 -15.46 2.70 8.63
CA PHE A 86 -16.29 1.59 9.11
C PHE A 86 -17.36 1.19 8.11
N GLU A 87 -18.06 2.14 7.50
CA GLU A 87 -19.16 1.86 6.59
C GLU A 87 -18.69 1.52 5.16
N THR A 88 -17.54 2.03 4.75
CA THR A 88 -17.02 1.87 3.39
C THR A 88 -16.06 0.69 3.23
N CYS A 89 -15.45 0.21 4.30
CA CYS A 89 -14.45 -0.85 4.24
C CYS A 89 -15.01 -2.19 4.74
N PRO A 90 -14.56 -3.31 4.17
CA PRO A 90 -14.78 -4.62 4.76
C PRO A 90 -14.22 -4.71 6.18
N ARG A 91 -14.83 -5.50 7.05
CA ARG A 91 -14.50 -5.62 8.48
C ARG A 91 -13.00 -5.74 8.78
N TYR A 92 -12.33 -6.70 8.16
CA TYR A 92 -10.89 -6.91 8.39
C TYR A 92 -10.04 -5.75 7.88
N ARG A 93 -10.47 -5.09 6.80
CA ARG A 93 -9.79 -3.88 6.33
C ARG A 93 -9.95 -2.73 7.31
N PHE A 94 -11.12 -2.57 7.91
CA PHE A 94 -11.34 -1.59 8.97
C PHE A 94 -10.41 -1.84 10.17
N ILE A 95 -10.30 -3.09 10.61
CA ILE A 95 -9.40 -3.48 11.70
C ILE A 95 -7.93 -3.18 11.34
N GLU A 96 -7.47 -3.53 10.13
CA GLU A 96 -6.12 -3.19 9.66
C GLU A 96 -5.85 -1.68 9.71
N LEU A 97 -6.82 -0.87 9.29
CA LEU A 97 -6.70 0.58 9.33
C LEU A 97 -6.66 1.12 10.76
N ASN A 98 -7.43 0.55 11.66
CA ASN A 98 -7.40 0.91 13.08
C ASN A 98 -6.01 0.64 13.69
N PHE A 99 -5.42 -0.53 13.43
CA PHE A 99 -4.04 -0.81 13.83
C PHE A 99 -3.05 0.22 13.29
N LYS A 100 -3.20 0.62 12.03
CA LYS A 100 -2.35 1.63 11.42
C LYS A 100 -2.55 3.01 12.04
N HIS A 101 -3.81 3.43 12.22
CA HIS A 101 -4.14 4.78 12.68
C HIS A 101 -3.83 4.98 14.17
N PHE A 102 -4.17 4.00 15.02
CA PHE A 102 -4.03 4.13 16.46
C PHE A 102 -2.71 3.57 16.99
N LEU A 103 -2.28 2.39 16.52
CA LEU A 103 -1.06 1.75 17.00
C LEU A 103 0.15 1.95 16.10
N GLY A 104 -0.04 2.52 14.90
CA GLY A 104 1.04 2.81 13.95
C GLY A 104 1.73 1.57 13.39
N ARG A 105 1.08 0.40 13.45
CA ARG A 105 1.57 -0.89 12.95
C ARG A 105 0.48 -1.68 12.24
N THR A 106 0.84 -2.79 11.66
CA THR A 106 -0.11 -3.80 11.17
C THR A 106 -0.48 -4.80 12.26
N PRO A 107 -1.60 -5.53 12.16
CA PRO A 107 -1.86 -6.69 12.99
C PRO A 107 -0.73 -7.71 12.86
N ASP A 108 -0.35 -8.35 13.96
CA ASP A 108 0.71 -9.36 13.96
C ASP A 108 0.22 -10.72 13.44
N GLY A 109 -1.09 -10.97 13.49
CA GLY A 109 -1.66 -12.21 12.98
C GLY A 109 -3.19 -12.27 13.05
N LEU A 110 -3.71 -13.44 12.73
CA LEU A 110 -5.15 -13.69 12.72
C LEU A 110 -5.81 -13.59 14.11
N GLU A 111 -5.07 -13.96 15.15
CA GLU A 111 -5.55 -13.92 16.54
C GLU A 111 -5.96 -12.50 16.98
N GLU A 112 -5.09 -11.51 16.70
CA GLU A 112 -5.40 -10.11 16.97
C GLU A 112 -6.62 -9.63 16.17
N MET A 113 -6.67 -9.96 14.90
CA MET A 113 -7.80 -9.58 14.03
C MET A 113 -9.12 -10.18 14.51
N ARG A 114 -9.09 -11.43 15.00
CA ARG A 114 -10.26 -12.10 15.56
C ARG A 114 -10.70 -11.48 16.89
N ALA A 115 -9.74 -11.15 17.76
CA ALA A 115 -10.05 -10.50 19.03
C ALA A 115 -10.81 -9.18 18.80
N HIS A 116 -10.30 -8.30 17.94
CA HIS A 116 -10.97 -7.04 17.61
C HIS A 116 -12.29 -7.25 16.86
N SER A 117 -12.36 -8.24 15.95
CA SER A 117 -13.61 -8.62 15.29
C SER A 117 -14.68 -9.08 16.31
N THR A 118 -14.28 -9.81 17.34
CA THR A 118 -15.20 -10.25 18.41
C THR A 118 -15.68 -9.08 19.25
N ILE A 119 -14.79 -8.13 19.59
CA ILE A 119 -15.17 -6.91 20.31
C ILE A 119 -16.18 -6.11 19.48
N LEU A 120 -15.92 -5.95 18.19
CA LEU A 120 -16.83 -5.25 17.29
C LEU A 120 -18.22 -5.90 17.22
N ASP A 121 -18.29 -7.24 17.23
CA ASP A 121 -19.56 -7.97 17.19
C ASP A 121 -20.33 -7.92 18.52
N THR A 122 -19.63 -7.94 19.64
CA THR A 122 -20.25 -8.05 20.96
C THR A 122 -20.50 -6.72 21.65
N GLN A 123 -19.63 -5.74 21.43
CA GLN A 123 -19.62 -4.46 22.13
C GLN A 123 -19.80 -3.25 21.20
N GLY A 124 -19.62 -3.46 19.90
CA GLY A 124 -19.86 -2.44 18.90
C GLY A 124 -18.63 -1.58 18.55
N PHE A 125 -18.86 -0.61 17.67
CA PHE A 125 -17.85 0.26 17.05
C PHE A 125 -17.03 1.07 18.07
N GLU A 126 -17.69 1.70 19.05
CA GLU A 126 -16.99 2.57 19.98
C GLU A 126 -16.09 1.79 20.93
N ALA A 127 -16.56 0.63 21.40
CA ALA A 127 -15.78 -0.23 22.28
C ALA A 127 -14.56 -0.83 21.56
N GLU A 128 -14.68 -1.10 20.26
CA GLU A 128 -13.56 -1.56 19.45
C GLU A 128 -12.49 -0.48 19.37
N ILE A 129 -12.86 0.80 19.15
CA ILE A 129 -11.91 1.92 19.18
C ILE A 129 -11.26 2.06 20.55
N ASP A 130 -12.06 2.00 21.62
CA ASP A 130 -11.53 2.08 22.98
C ASP A 130 -10.53 0.97 23.28
N SER A 131 -10.74 -0.23 22.74
CA SER A 131 -9.83 -1.36 22.95
C SER A 131 -8.40 -1.11 22.45
N TYR A 132 -8.22 -0.30 21.41
CA TYR A 132 -6.88 0.13 20.98
C TYR A 132 -6.31 1.22 21.88
N LEU A 133 -7.11 2.24 22.18
CA LEU A 133 -6.64 3.41 22.90
C LEU A 133 -6.37 3.11 24.39
N ASP A 134 -7.11 2.17 24.98
CA ASP A 134 -6.93 1.75 26.35
C ASP A 134 -5.98 0.56 26.52
N SER A 135 -5.36 0.11 25.43
CA SER A 135 -4.38 -0.96 25.47
C SER A 135 -3.07 -0.53 26.12
N ASP A 136 -2.41 -1.48 26.79
CA ASP A 136 -1.07 -1.28 27.34
C ASP A 136 -0.07 -0.90 26.25
N GLU A 137 -0.29 -1.39 25.02
CA GLU A 137 0.55 -1.07 23.88
C GLU A 137 0.47 0.42 23.51
N TYR A 138 -0.74 0.98 23.45
CA TYR A 138 -0.93 2.41 23.21
C TYR A 138 -0.28 3.25 24.31
N GLN A 139 -0.55 2.89 25.55
CA GLN A 139 0.00 3.61 26.71
C GLN A 139 1.52 3.59 26.73
N ASN A 140 2.14 2.45 26.44
CA ASN A 140 3.59 2.32 26.40
C ASN A 140 4.25 3.03 25.21
N ALA A 141 3.52 3.13 24.07
CA ALA A 141 4.05 3.75 22.85
C ALA A 141 3.87 5.26 22.82
N TYR A 142 2.73 5.77 23.29
CA TYR A 142 2.31 7.16 23.08
C TYR A 142 1.90 7.85 24.38
N GLY A 143 1.42 7.12 25.38
CA GLY A 143 0.89 7.70 26.60
C GLY A 143 -0.29 8.64 26.32
N GLU A 144 -0.35 9.75 27.08
CA GLU A 144 -1.47 10.72 27.00
C GLU A 144 -1.18 11.89 26.03
N PHE A 145 0.09 12.20 25.76
CA PHE A 145 0.48 13.46 25.13
C PHE A 145 1.12 13.34 23.76
N PHE A 146 1.49 12.13 23.34
CA PHE A 146 2.08 11.92 22.02
C PHE A 146 1.01 11.67 20.96
N VAL A 147 1.20 12.29 19.79
CA VAL A 147 0.41 11.96 18.61
C VAL A 147 0.84 10.58 18.11
N PRO A 148 -0.10 9.65 17.85
CA PRO A 148 0.26 8.37 17.26
C PRO A 148 1.04 8.55 15.95
N TYR A 149 2.07 7.74 15.77
CA TYR A 149 2.93 7.77 14.58
C TYR A 149 3.23 6.36 14.08
N TYR A 150 3.64 6.24 12.83
CA TYR A 150 3.97 4.95 12.24
C TYR A 150 5.27 4.40 12.82
N ARG A 151 5.18 3.21 13.41
CA ARG A 151 6.32 2.50 14.04
C ARG A 151 6.52 1.09 13.50
N GLY A 152 5.55 0.51 12.81
CA GLY A 152 5.57 -0.86 12.33
C GLY A 152 6.60 -1.15 11.23
N TYR A 153 7.23 -0.12 10.66
CA TYR A 153 8.32 -0.26 9.69
C TYR A 153 9.71 -0.26 10.33
N LYS A 154 9.81 -0.09 11.64
CA LYS A 154 11.08 -0.18 12.37
C LYS A 154 11.23 -1.58 12.95
N THR A 155 12.41 -2.15 12.80
CA THR A 155 12.74 -3.44 13.43
C THR A 155 12.71 -3.32 14.95
N GLN A 156 12.02 -4.23 15.60
CA GLN A 156 11.92 -4.29 17.05
C GLN A 156 12.40 -5.65 17.54
N PRO A 157 13.17 -5.71 18.66
CA PRO A 157 13.55 -6.98 19.25
C PRO A 157 12.33 -7.84 19.59
N GLY A 158 12.37 -9.12 19.25
CA GLY A 158 11.31 -10.07 19.55
C GLY A 158 10.09 -10.01 18.64
N ARG A 159 10.05 -9.14 17.62
CA ARG A 159 8.98 -9.11 16.62
C ARG A 159 9.39 -9.77 15.32
N ASN A 160 8.40 -10.42 14.68
CA ASN A 160 8.56 -11.03 13.38
C ASN A 160 8.73 -9.96 12.29
N MET A 161 9.66 -10.20 11.35
CA MET A 161 9.91 -9.31 10.20
C MET A 161 8.76 -9.28 9.17
N VAL A 162 7.81 -10.21 9.25
CA VAL A 162 6.66 -10.27 8.35
C VAL A 162 5.81 -9.01 8.47
N GLY A 163 5.52 -8.54 9.69
CA GLY A 163 4.77 -7.33 9.94
C GLY A 163 5.39 -6.06 9.33
N PHE A 164 6.72 -6.01 9.24
CA PHE A 164 7.45 -4.96 8.56
C PHE A 164 7.08 -4.87 7.06
N THR A 165 7.03 -5.99 6.37
CA THR A 165 6.65 -6.01 4.95
C THR A 165 5.18 -5.63 4.74
N HIS A 166 4.31 -6.01 5.67
CA HIS A 166 2.90 -5.64 5.66
C HIS A 166 2.72 -4.14 5.86
N MET A 167 3.49 -3.52 6.76
CA MET A 167 3.41 -2.08 7.00
C MET A 167 3.76 -1.28 5.75
N PHE A 168 4.79 -1.66 4.99
CA PHE A 168 5.11 -1.00 3.72
C PHE A 168 3.97 -1.07 2.70
N ALA A 169 3.23 -2.17 2.67
CA ALA A 169 2.07 -2.29 1.79
C ALA A 169 0.90 -1.39 2.22
N MET A 170 0.81 -1.05 3.50
CA MET A 170 -0.21 -0.14 4.04
C MET A 170 0.16 1.33 3.88
N LEU A 171 1.45 1.67 3.81
CA LEU A 171 1.90 3.05 3.63
C LEU A 171 1.74 3.48 2.17
N ARG A 172 1.04 4.59 1.96
CA ARG A 172 0.64 5.04 0.63
C ARG A 172 1.33 6.31 0.15
N GLY A 173 2.16 6.91 0.98
CA GLY A 173 2.79 8.19 0.71
C GLY A 173 1.91 9.41 1.01
N ALA A 174 2.55 10.56 1.04
CA ALA A 174 2.01 11.80 1.60
C ALA A 174 0.77 12.37 0.89
N SER A 175 0.57 12.05 -0.38
CA SER A 175 -0.55 12.56 -1.19
C SER A 175 -1.64 11.52 -1.48
N SER A 176 -1.60 10.38 -0.79
CA SER A 176 -2.52 9.27 -1.01
C SER A 176 -3.39 9.02 0.21
N SER A 177 -4.67 8.83 0.00
CA SER A 177 -5.63 8.45 1.05
C SER A 177 -5.69 6.93 1.23
N ASP A 178 -5.94 6.47 2.45
CA ASP A 178 -6.15 5.05 2.78
C ASP A 178 -7.39 4.44 2.13
N LEU A 179 -8.34 5.29 1.73
CA LEU A 179 -9.55 4.87 1.00
C LEU A 179 -9.30 4.61 -0.48
N LYS A 180 -8.21 5.14 -1.05
CA LYS A 180 -7.91 4.91 -2.46
C LYS A 180 -7.48 3.46 -2.67
N GLY A 181 -8.22 2.75 -3.50
CA GLY A 181 -7.80 1.49 -4.08
C GLY A 181 -6.46 1.66 -4.84
N SER A 182 -5.85 0.56 -5.26
CA SER A 182 -4.72 0.63 -6.19
C SER A 182 -5.17 1.25 -7.50
N ILE A 183 -4.24 1.82 -8.27
CA ILE A 183 -4.48 2.35 -9.63
C ILE A 183 -5.14 1.28 -10.53
N SER A 184 -4.92 0.00 -10.23
CA SER A 184 -5.55 -1.14 -10.90
C SER A 184 -6.98 -1.47 -10.41
N GLY A 185 -7.59 -0.65 -9.56
CA GLY A 185 -8.93 -0.86 -9.02
C GLY A 185 -9.06 -2.00 -8.00
N LYS A 186 -7.94 -2.60 -7.57
CA LYS A 186 -7.95 -3.62 -6.53
C LYS A 186 -7.85 -2.97 -5.16
N GLU A 187 -8.72 -3.37 -4.26
CA GLU A 187 -8.61 -2.97 -2.86
C GLU A 187 -7.28 -3.46 -2.27
N PRO A 188 -6.62 -2.64 -1.45
CA PRO A 188 -5.44 -3.08 -0.72
C PRO A 188 -5.87 -4.05 0.37
N VAL A 189 -5.93 -5.31 0.05
CA VAL A 189 -6.31 -6.36 0.99
C VAL A 189 -5.05 -6.95 1.58
N LEU A 190 -4.81 -6.65 2.83
CA LEU A 190 -3.69 -7.21 3.58
C LEU A 190 -4.09 -8.48 4.34
N ASN A 191 -5.38 -8.64 4.67
CA ASN A 191 -5.91 -9.69 5.51
C ASN A 191 -5.41 -11.10 5.15
N LYS A 192 -5.35 -11.43 3.86
CA LYS A 192 -4.85 -12.72 3.40
C LYS A 192 -3.39 -12.97 3.83
N TYR A 193 -2.55 -11.97 3.71
CA TYR A 193 -1.13 -12.06 4.05
C TYR A 193 -0.92 -12.10 5.56
N VAL A 194 -1.72 -11.35 6.31
CA VAL A 194 -1.72 -11.37 7.78
C VAL A 194 -2.20 -12.73 8.29
N ILE A 195 -3.29 -13.29 7.73
CA ILE A 195 -3.83 -14.59 8.10
C ILE A 195 -2.82 -15.72 7.83
N GLN A 196 -2.11 -15.65 6.71
CA GLN A 196 -1.14 -16.66 6.29
C GLN A 196 0.27 -16.39 6.84
N GLU A 197 0.48 -15.28 7.53
CA GLU A 197 1.79 -14.82 8.01
C GLU A 197 2.86 -14.83 6.92
N THR A 198 2.44 -14.54 5.68
CA THR A 198 3.35 -14.54 4.53
C THR A 198 3.91 -13.16 4.27
N PRO A 199 5.22 -13.03 4.02
CA PRO A 199 5.82 -11.75 3.71
C PRO A 199 5.33 -11.23 2.35
N LEU A 200 5.12 -9.93 2.27
CA LEU A 200 4.89 -9.25 1.00
C LEU A 200 6.22 -8.89 0.35
N ALA A 201 6.30 -9.06 -0.96
CA ALA A 201 7.45 -8.60 -1.71
C ALA A 201 7.51 -7.06 -1.65
N VAL A 202 8.54 -6.55 -1.00
CA VAL A 202 8.86 -5.12 -1.03
C VAL A 202 9.61 -4.86 -2.31
N ILE A 203 8.99 -4.12 -3.23
CA ILE A 203 9.59 -3.79 -4.51
C ILE A 203 10.31 -2.46 -4.35
N PRO A 204 11.65 -2.43 -4.45
CA PRO A 204 12.35 -1.16 -4.48
C PRO A 204 11.95 -0.39 -5.75
N PRO A 205 11.84 0.94 -5.70
CA PRO A 205 11.67 1.72 -6.91
C PRO A 205 12.86 1.43 -7.82
N SER A 206 12.59 1.25 -9.11
CA SER A 206 13.68 1.14 -10.06
C SER A 206 14.50 2.41 -10.01
N SER A 207 15.79 2.28 -9.79
CA SER A 207 16.71 3.37 -10.04
C SER A 207 16.64 3.67 -11.53
N GLY A 208 16.03 4.79 -11.90
CA GLY A 208 16.11 5.29 -13.29
C GLY A 208 17.56 5.47 -13.67
N VAL A 209 17.84 5.51 -14.97
CA VAL A 209 19.18 5.63 -15.56
C VAL A 209 20.01 6.80 -14.98
N ALA A 210 19.39 7.74 -14.30
CA ALA A 210 20.03 8.91 -13.70
C ALA A 210 20.06 8.92 -12.17
N GLY A 211 19.68 7.85 -11.48
CA GLY A 211 19.64 7.85 -10.00
C GLY A 211 18.54 8.72 -9.38
N GLU A 212 17.77 9.43 -10.17
CA GLU A 212 16.65 10.28 -9.76
C GLU A 212 15.30 9.59 -9.95
N GLY A 213 15.30 8.26 -9.86
CA GLY A 213 14.21 7.43 -10.29
C GLY A 213 12.95 7.52 -9.44
N TRP A 214 12.01 8.29 -9.92
CA TRP A 214 10.60 8.04 -9.69
C TRP A 214 10.12 7.08 -10.77
N SER A 215 9.92 5.82 -10.45
CA SER A 215 9.23 4.94 -11.35
C SER A 215 7.99 4.39 -10.65
N PHE A 216 6.84 4.68 -11.22
CA PHE A 216 5.63 3.95 -10.91
C PHE A 216 5.75 2.56 -11.52
N GLN A 217 6.31 1.64 -10.77
CA GLN A 217 6.23 0.24 -11.13
C GLN A 217 5.01 -0.34 -10.45
N ASP A 218 4.08 -0.83 -11.25
CA ASP A 218 3.06 -1.72 -10.72
C ASP A 218 3.75 -2.91 -10.03
N PRO A 219 3.34 -3.28 -8.81
CA PRO A 219 3.86 -4.48 -8.19
C PRO A 219 3.62 -5.67 -9.13
N PRO A 220 4.59 -6.59 -9.24
CA PRO A 220 4.41 -7.74 -10.09
C PRO A 220 3.18 -8.53 -9.65
N VAL A 221 2.17 -8.53 -10.50
CA VAL A 221 0.95 -9.31 -10.28
C VAL A 221 1.23 -10.72 -10.76
N GLY A 222 1.64 -11.58 -9.83
CA GLY A 222 2.06 -12.93 -10.15
C GLY A 222 3.42 -12.97 -10.88
N SER A 223 3.65 -14.00 -11.68
CA SER A 223 4.89 -14.17 -12.45
C SER A 223 5.04 -13.21 -13.65
N ARG A 224 4.17 -12.21 -13.76
CA ARG A 224 4.23 -11.23 -14.85
C ARG A 224 4.95 -9.98 -14.38
N THR A 225 6.21 -9.86 -14.73
CA THR A 225 6.95 -8.60 -14.61
C THR A 225 6.41 -7.63 -15.65
N ARG A 226 5.63 -6.65 -15.24
CA ARG A 226 5.30 -5.52 -16.11
C ARG A 226 6.46 -4.54 -16.06
N HIS A 227 7.12 -4.35 -17.18
CA HIS A 227 8.08 -3.26 -17.32
C HIS A 227 7.33 -1.93 -17.25
N GLY A 228 7.82 -1.00 -16.44
CA GLY A 228 7.21 0.31 -16.24
C GLY A 228 7.06 1.10 -17.54
N VAL A 229 6.07 1.97 -17.55
CA VAL A 229 5.89 3.00 -18.58
C VAL A 229 7.11 3.94 -18.49
N GLY A 230 7.99 3.88 -19.43
CA GLY A 230 9.27 4.61 -19.42
C GLY A 230 10.48 3.70 -19.53
N ALA A 231 10.31 2.38 -19.47
CA ALA A 231 11.33 1.50 -19.97
C ALA A 231 11.55 1.84 -21.46
N SER A 232 12.77 2.21 -21.81
CA SER A 232 13.16 2.35 -23.21
C SER A 232 12.72 1.09 -23.96
N ASP A 233 12.36 1.22 -25.22
CA ASP A 233 11.94 0.10 -26.07
C ASP A 233 12.95 -1.06 -26.10
N GLU A 234 14.16 -0.81 -25.67
CA GLU A 234 15.25 -1.79 -25.56
C GLU A 234 15.05 -2.87 -24.48
N GLY A 235 14.23 -2.63 -23.47
CA GLY A 235 13.99 -3.57 -22.36
C GLY A 235 12.80 -4.51 -22.52
N LYS A 236 11.92 -4.27 -23.50
CA LYS A 236 10.72 -5.11 -23.69
C LYS A 236 11.05 -6.35 -24.53
N VAL A 237 10.80 -7.51 -23.95
CA VAL A 237 10.96 -8.80 -24.63
C VAL A 237 9.59 -9.40 -24.93
N TYR A 238 9.41 -9.86 -26.14
CA TYR A 238 8.19 -10.52 -26.59
C TYR A 238 8.43 -12.00 -26.85
N ARG A 239 7.50 -12.81 -26.40
CA ARG A 239 7.45 -14.24 -26.71
C ARG A 239 6.55 -14.44 -27.91
N ILE A 240 7.12 -14.93 -29.02
CA ILE A 240 6.41 -15.26 -30.25
C ILE A 240 6.26 -16.79 -30.30
N GLU A 241 5.04 -17.28 -30.32
CA GLU A 241 4.75 -18.68 -30.52
C GLU A 241 4.39 -18.93 -31.98
N VAL A 242 5.13 -19.81 -32.60
CA VAL A 242 4.96 -20.14 -34.02
C VAL A 242 4.47 -21.59 -34.17
N THR A 243 3.33 -21.75 -34.81
CA THR A 243 2.73 -23.05 -35.09
C THR A 243 2.85 -23.35 -36.59
N GLY A 244 3.68 -24.30 -36.92
CA GLY A 244 3.78 -24.82 -38.28
C GLY A 244 4.64 -23.98 -39.23
N TYR A 245 5.80 -24.53 -39.55
CA TYR A 245 6.60 -24.04 -40.65
C TYR A 245 6.12 -24.71 -41.96
N ARG A 246 5.60 -23.93 -42.91
CA ARG A 246 5.40 -24.35 -44.28
C ARG A 246 6.68 -24.04 -45.06
N SER A 247 7.41 -25.05 -45.44
CA SER A 247 8.53 -24.87 -46.35
C SER A 247 7.97 -24.54 -47.73
N PRO A 248 8.28 -23.35 -48.28
CA PRO A 248 7.87 -23.07 -49.66
C PRO A 248 8.61 -24.03 -50.62
N GLY A 249 7.88 -24.85 -51.33
CA GLY A 249 8.38 -25.71 -52.39
C GLY A 249 8.48 -27.21 -52.12
N LYS A 250 8.08 -27.74 -50.99
CA LYS A 250 7.94 -29.17 -50.75
C LYS A 250 6.51 -29.57 -50.40
N VAL A 251 5.98 -30.38 -51.32
CA VAL A 251 4.63 -30.92 -51.33
C VAL A 251 4.24 -31.62 -50.02
N ASN A 252 3.17 -31.14 -49.47
CA ASN A 252 2.09 -31.77 -48.74
C ASN A 252 2.28 -33.23 -48.22
N ARG A 253 3.21 -33.48 -47.30
CA ARG A 253 3.20 -34.73 -46.55
C ARG A 253 3.58 -34.60 -45.08
N VAL A 254 3.42 -33.44 -44.50
CA VAL A 254 3.53 -33.32 -43.03
C VAL A 254 2.13 -33.46 -42.45
N SER A 255 1.87 -34.56 -41.82
CA SER A 255 0.64 -34.79 -41.04
C SER A 255 0.32 -33.59 -40.17
N LYS A 256 -0.96 -33.22 -40.13
CA LYS A 256 -1.49 -32.16 -39.26
C LYS A 256 -1.05 -32.32 -37.79
N PHE A 257 -0.63 -33.47 -37.37
CA PHE A 257 -0.19 -33.80 -36.01
C PHE A 257 1.31 -33.63 -35.75
N ARG A 258 2.12 -33.26 -36.74
CA ARG A 258 3.55 -32.98 -36.58
C ARG A 258 3.86 -31.50 -36.80
N ARG A 259 3.14 -30.61 -36.14
CA ARG A 259 3.48 -29.19 -36.11
C ARG A 259 4.45 -28.98 -34.96
N SER A 260 5.68 -28.67 -35.27
CA SER A 260 6.64 -28.23 -34.25
C SER A 260 6.32 -26.82 -33.82
N ASN A 261 5.89 -26.67 -32.58
CA ASN A 261 5.76 -25.36 -31.97
C ASN A 261 7.15 -24.83 -31.62
N LYS A 262 7.49 -23.67 -32.14
CA LYS A 262 8.74 -22.98 -31.79
C LYS A 262 8.38 -21.71 -31.05
N VAL A 263 9.17 -21.40 -30.04
CA VAL A 263 9.03 -20.18 -29.24
C VAL A 263 10.27 -19.34 -29.45
N TYR A 264 10.08 -18.09 -29.78
CA TYR A 264 11.14 -17.10 -29.93
C TYR A 264 10.95 -16.00 -28.87
N LEU A 265 12.04 -15.64 -28.20
CA LEU A 265 12.10 -14.48 -27.33
C LEU A 265 12.79 -13.37 -28.10
N VAL A 266 12.08 -12.31 -28.38
CA VAL A 266 12.52 -11.24 -29.26
C VAL A 266 12.38 -9.88 -28.57
N PRO A 267 13.43 -9.06 -28.50
CA PRO A 267 13.32 -7.71 -27.98
C PRO A 267 12.48 -6.84 -28.93
N PHE A 268 11.80 -5.85 -28.37
CA PHE A 268 10.84 -5.01 -29.09
C PHE A 268 11.44 -4.39 -30.38
N ASN A 269 12.66 -3.89 -30.30
CA ASN A 269 13.35 -3.26 -31.44
C ASN A 269 13.55 -4.21 -32.64
N LYS A 270 13.58 -5.54 -32.41
CA LYS A 270 13.73 -6.56 -33.44
C LYS A 270 12.43 -7.30 -33.77
N LEU A 271 11.34 -6.95 -33.12
CA LEU A 271 10.06 -7.65 -33.27
C LEU A 271 9.59 -7.68 -34.73
N SER A 272 9.62 -6.55 -35.40
CA SER A 272 9.19 -6.44 -36.81
C SER A 272 10.03 -7.26 -37.77
N GLN A 273 11.35 -7.29 -37.55
CA GLN A 273 12.27 -8.07 -38.38
C GLN A 273 12.05 -9.57 -38.21
N GLU A 274 11.91 -10.03 -36.97
CA GLU A 274 11.65 -11.43 -36.66
C GLU A 274 10.25 -11.88 -37.12
N TYR A 275 9.24 -11.02 -37.00
CA TYR A 275 7.91 -11.25 -37.54
C TYR A 275 7.98 -11.51 -39.07
N GLN A 276 8.66 -10.63 -39.82
CA GLN A 276 8.85 -10.79 -41.27
C GLN A 276 9.67 -12.04 -41.60
N ARG A 277 10.71 -12.34 -40.82
CA ARG A 277 11.52 -13.55 -41.00
C ARG A 277 10.70 -14.82 -40.87
N ILE A 278 9.87 -14.92 -39.80
CA ILE A 278 9.00 -16.07 -39.54
C ILE A 278 8.02 -16.28 -40.68
N HIS A 279 7.38 -15.20 -41.16
CA HIS A 279 6.47 -15.28 -42.31
C HIS A 279 7.15 -15.67 -43.59
N LYS A 280 8.35 -15.13 -43.91
CA LYS A 280 9.14 -15.54 -45.07
C LYS A 280 9.54 -17.01 -45.05
N GLN A 281 9.73 -17.56 -43.86
CA GLN A 281 10.03 -18.99 -43.63
C GLN A 281 8.78 -19.89 -43.62
N GLY A 282 7.61 -19.32 -43.85
CA GLY A 282 6.34 -20.05 -43.87
C GLY A 282 5.80 -20.45 -42.49
N GLY A 283 6.29 -19.81 -41.44
CA GLY A 283 5.76 -19.98 -40.10
C GLY A 283 4.45 -19.25 -39.91
N VAL A 284 3.54 -19.83 -39.15
CA VAL A 284 2.28 -19.21 -38.72
C VAL A 284 2.41 -18.81 -37.26
N ILE A 285 2.29 -17.53 -36.99
CA ILE A 285 2.38 -17.00 -35.64
C ILE A 285 1.02 -17.25 -34.95
N SER A 286 1.08 -17.92 -33.81
CA SER A 286 -0.10 -18.25 -33.00
C SER A 286 -0.40 -17.18 -31.96
N SER A 287 0.65 -16.71 -31.30
CA SER A 287 0.52 -15.66 -30.28
C SER A 287 1.78 -14.82 -30.16
N ILE A 288 1.61 -13.55 -29.79
CA ILE A 288 2.68 -12.64 -29.40
C ILE A 288 2.33 -12.10 -28.01
N THR A 289 3.12 -12.46 -27.01
CA THR A 289 2.89 -12.05 -25.63
C THR A 289 4.13 -11.32 -25.11
N ALA A 290 3.92 -10.23 -24.38
CA ALA A 290 5.01 -9.59 -23.66
C ALA A 290 5.43 -10.47 -22.47
N VAL A 291 6.74 -10.61 -22.27
CA VAL A 291 7.33 -11.42 -21.19
C VAL A 291 7.69 -10.52 -20.00
#